data_7e78631be630d1224c8303bb3e07c537
#
_entry.id   7e78631be630d1224c8303bb3e07c537
#
_cell.length_a   1.000
_cell.length_b   1.000
_cell.length_c   1.000
_cell.angle_alpha   90.00
_cell.angle_beta   90.00
_cell.angle_gamma   90.00
#
_symmetry.space_group_name_H-M   'P 1'
#
loop_
_entity.id
_entity.type
_entity.pdbx_description
1 polymer ?
#
loop_
_entity_poly.entity_id
_entity_poly.type
_entity_poly.pdbx_seq_one_letter_code
_entity_poly.pdbx_strand_id
1 'polypeptide(L)'
;MSRMEIKKAGTQPSGKGPADWFTGTVRIDPLFQAPDPALVQGASVTFEPGARTAWHTHPLGQTLVVTAGCGWAQHWGGPIEEIRPGDVVWFAPGEKHWHGATSTTAMTHIAIQEKKDGKVVDWLEHVSDEQYRGEQHRGEPRRACE
;
A
#
# COMPACT_ATOMS: atom_id res chain seq x y z
N MET A 1 22.89 -23.51 7.59
CA MET A 1 23.80 -23.07 6.57
C MET A 1 23.21 -21.90 5.81
N SER A 2 23.87 -20.81 5.86
CA SER A 2 23.36 -19.62 5.22
C SER A 2 23.67 -19.63 3.73
N ARG A 3 22.83 -19.02 2.97
CA ARG A 3 22.96 -18.93 1.54
C ARG A 3 22.43 -17.64 1.01
N MET A 4 23.04 -17.17 -0.06
CA MET A 4 22.44 -16.10 -0.84
C MET A 4 21.22 -16.67 -1.56
N GLU A 5 20.10 -15.96 -1.47
CA GLU A 5 18.87 -16.35 -2.17
C GLU A 5 18.53 -15.28 -3.19
N ILE A 6 18.23 -15.72 -4.40
CA ILE A 6 17.79 -14.80 -5.44
C ILE A 6 16.44 -15.28 -5.95
N LYS A 7 15.41 -14.43 -5.77
CA LYS A 7 14.11 -14.71 -6.35
C LYS A 7 14.06 -14.02 -7.71
N LYS A 8 14.19 -14.81 -8.75
CA LYS A 8 14.25 -14.27 -10.10
C LYS A 8 12.94 -13.60 -10.49
N ALA A 9 13.04 -12.51 -11.21
CA ALA A 9 11.86 -11.83 -11.71
C ALA A 9 11.02 -12.80 -12.55
N GLY A 10 9.70 -12.72 -12.39
CA GLY A 10 8.78 -13.56 -13.15
C GLY A 10 8.56 -14.95 -12.58
N THR A 11 9.19 -15.30 -11.46
CA THR A 11 9.05 -16.65 -10.89
C THR A 11 8.01 -16.71 -9.78
N GLN A 12 7.52 -15.57 -9.29
CA GLN A 12 6.50 -15.54 -8.25
C GLN A 12 5.19 -15.07 -8.89
N PRO A 13 4.14 -15.89 -8.86
CA PRO A 13 2.90 -15.52 -9.55
C PRO A 13 2.24 -14.30 -8.96
N SER A 14 1.65 -13.48 -9.83
CA SER A 14 0.83 -12.35 -9.40
C SER A 14 -0.46 -12.87 -8.79
N GLY A 15 -0.96 -12.14 -7.80
CA GLY A 15 -2.24 -12.44 -7.17
C GLY A 15 -3.19 -11.28 -7.30
N LYS A 16 -4.47 -11.57 -7.07
CA LYS A 16 -5.49 -10.54 -7.06
C LYS A 16 -5.76 -10.11 -5.62
N GLY A 17 -5.87 -8.80 -5.40
CA GLY A 17 -6.22 -8.29 -4.09
C GLY A 17 -7.64 -8.71 -3.71
N PRO A 18 -7.84 -9.32 -2.52
CA PRO A 18 -9.17 -9.76 -2.10
C PRO A 18 -10.13 -8.59 -1.90
N ALA A 19 -11.40 -8.81 -2.26
CA ALA A 19 -12.42 -7.77 -2.09
C ALA A 19 -12.64 -7.40 -0.62
N ASP A 20 -12.30 -8.28 0.30
CA ASP A 20 -12.43 -7.99 1.73
C ASP A 20 -11.47 -6.87 2.16
N TRP A 21 -10.34 -6.70 1.47
CA TRP A 21 -9.28 -5.78 1.88
C TRP A 21 -9.07 -4.63 0.89
N PHE A 22 -9.70 -4.71 -0.29
CA PHE A 22 -9.52 -3.71 -1.34
C PHE A 22 -10.85 -3.38 -2.00
N THR A 23 -10.95 -2.15 -2.48
CA THR A 23 -12.02 -1.73 -3.38
C THR A 23 -11.38 -1.53 -4.76
N GLY A 24 -12.04 -2.04 -5.79
CA GLY A 24 -11.52 -1.94 -7.15
C GLY A 24 -10.53 -3.06 -7.46
N THR A 25 -9.86 -2.94 -8.58
CA THR A 25 -8.95 -3.97 -9.07
C THR A 25 -7.53 -3.70 -8.62
N VAL A 26 -6.95 -4.67 -7.90
CA VAL A 26 -5.61 -4.55 -7.34
C VAL A 26 -4.85 -5.84 -7.65
N ARG A 27 -3.60 -5.69 -8.10
CA ARG A 27 -2.70 -6.82 -8.35
C ARG A 27 -1.57 -6.79 -7.34
N ILE A 28 -1.30 -7.93 -6.73
CA ILE A 28 -0.23 -8.08 -5.75
C ILE A 28 0.83 -8.99 -6.33
N ASP A 29 2.05 -8.47 -6.42
CA ASP A 29 3.22 -9.23 -6.88
C ASP A 29 4.16 -9.43 -5.70
N PRO A 30 4.24 -10.66 -5.15
CA PRO A 30 5.13 -10.92 -4.02
C PRO A 30 6.59 -10.63 -4.40
N LEU A 31 7.34 -10.05 -3.46
CA LEU A 31 8.75 -9.77 -3.68
C LEU A 31 9.61 -10.61 -2.76
N PHE A 32 9.41 -10.49 -1.45
CA PHE A 32 10.22 -11.22 -0.49
C PHE A 32 9.52 -11.40 0.84
N GLN A 33 9.88 -12.46 1.52
CA GLN A 33 9.57 -12.69 2.92
C GLN A 33 10.86 -13.24 3.51
N ALA A 34 11.56 -12.42 4.28
CA ALA A 34 12.86 -12.80 4.79
C ALA A 34 12.75 -14.03 5.69
N PRO A 35 13.71 -14.94 5.61
CA PRO A 35 13.67 -16.14 6.46
C PRO A 35 14.01 -15.79 7.91
N ASP A 36 13.50 -16.65 8.83
CA ASP A 36 13.78 -16.48 10.25
C ASP A 36 15.28 -16.33 10.49
N PRO A 37 15.69 -15.48 11.43
CA PRO A 37 14.86 -14.73 12.39
C PRO A 37 14.41 -13.38 11.88
N ALA A 38 14.64 -13.04 10.62
CA ALA A 38 14.19 -11.77 10.06
C ALA A 38 12.67 -11.79 9.95
N LEU A 39 12.06 -10.60 10.06
CA LEU A 39 10.62 -10.47 10.12
C LEU A 39 10.05 -9.61 8.98
N VAL A 40 10.92 -9.08 8.15
CA VAL A 40 10.52 -8.14 7.10
C VAL A 40 9.99 -8.86 5.88
N GLN A 41 8.98 -8.28 5.26
CA GLN A 41 8.43 -8.79 4.01
C GLN A 41 8.01 -7.62 3.13
N GLY A 42 7.87 -7.88 1.83
CA GLY A 42 7.46 -6.84 0.92
C GLY A 42 6.80 -7.40 -0.33
N ALA A 43 5.98 -6.55 -0.94
CA ALA A 43 5.29 -6.88 -2.16
C ALA A 43 5.11 -5.62 -2.99
N SER A 44 5.03 -5.80 -4.30
CA SER A 44 4.68 -4.72 -5.20
C SER A 44 3.18 -4.79 -5.43
N VAL A 45 2.49 -3.67 -5.23
CA VAL A 45 1.03 -3.64 -5.31
C VAL A 45 0.62 -2.61 -6.35
N THR A 46 -0.18 -3.03 -7.32
CA THR A 46 -0.64 -2.15 -8.40
C THR A 46 -2.14 -1.95 -8.26
N PHE A 47 -2.53 -0.69 -8.19
CA PHE A 47 -3.92 -0.27 -8.06
C PHE A 47 -4.38 0.34 -9.38
N GLU A 48 -5.47 -0.18 -9.94
CA GLU A 48 -6.08 0.45 -11.11
C GLU A 48 -6.76 1.76 -10.68
N PRO A 49 -7.07 2.67 -11.62
CA PRO A 49 -7.71 3.93 -11.24
C PRO A 49 -8.94 3.69 -10.36
N GLY A 50 -9.03 4.42 -9.25
CA GLY A 50 -10.12 4.28 -8.30
C GLY A 50 -9.93 3.21 -7.25
N ALA A 51 -8.98 2.30 -7.43
CA ALA A 51 -8.76 1.21 -6.48
C ALA A 51 -7.99 1.69 -5.25
N ARG A 52 -8.30 1.09 -4.11
CA ARG A 52 -7.65 1.47 -2.84
C ARG A 52 -7.78 0.34 -1.83
N THR A 53 -6.96 0.43 -0.79
CA THR A 53 -7.06 -0.49 0.36
C THR A 53 -8.26 -0.11 1.22
N ALA A 54 -8.68 -1.05 2.07
CA ALA A 54 -9.51 -0.70 3.23
C ALA A 54 -8.68 0.10 4.22
N TRP A 55 -9.33 0.72 5.21
CA TRP A 55 -8.62 1.26 6.36
C TRP A 55 -7.92 0.10 7.07
N HIS A 56 -6.71 0.32 7.53
CA HIS A 56 -5.95 -0.76 8.19
C HIS A 56 -4.81 -0.18 9.03
N THR A 57 -4.21 -1.06 9.84
CA THR A 57 -3.07 -0.72 10.67
C THR A 57 -2.02 -1.82 10.55
N HIS A 58 -0.78 -1.47 10.88
CA HIS A 58 0.33 -2.42 10.92
C HIS A 58 0.98 -2.34 12.31
N PRO A 59 1.20 -3.48 12.97
CA PRO A 59 1.74 -3.45 14.33
C PRO A 59 3.12 -2.81 14.45
N LEU A 60 3.93 -2.89 13.42
CA LEU A 60 5.28 -2.31 13.42
C LEU A 60 5.44 -1.24 12.34
N GLY A 61 4.31 -0.71 11.85
CA GLY A 61 4.34 0.31 10.81
C GLY A 61 4.52 -0.25 9.41
N GLN A 62 4.50 0.63 8.44
CA GLN A 62 4.65 0.24 7.04
C GLN A 62 5.37 1.34 6.27
N THR A 63 6.27 0.93 5.40
CA THR A 63 6.92 1.83 4.44
C THR A 63 6.39 1.54 3.05
N LEU A 64 6.01 2.58 2.33
CA LEU A 64 5.69 2.47 0.91
C LEU A 64 6.74 3.20 0.10
N VAL A 65 7.14 2.60 -1.01
CA VAL A 65 7.99 3.27 -2.00
C VAL A 65 7.20 3.26 -3.30
N VAL A 66 6.80 4.44 -3.76
CA VAL A 66 6.02 4.55 -4.99
C VAL A 66 6.94 4.34 -6.18
N THR A 67 6.56 3.46 -7.10
CA THR A 67 7.40 3.12 -8.24
C THR A 67 6.81 3.54 -9.58
N ALA A 68 5.48 3.69 -9.67
CA ALA A 68 4.86 4.08 -10.94
C ALA A 68 3.52 4.75 -10.69
N GLY A 69 3.11 5.59 -11.62
CA GLY A 69 1.78 6.18 -11.60
C GLY A 69 1.62 7.29 -10.58
N CYS A 70 0.41 7.40 -10.05
CA CYS A 70 0.09 8.43 -9.08
C CYS A 70 -1.01 7.93 -8.15
N GLY A 71 -0.81 8.14 -6.87
CA GLY A 71 -1.76 7.65 -5.87
C GLY A 71 -2.05 8.65 -4.78
N TRP A 72 -2.86 8.19 -3.86
CA TRP A 72 -3.27 8.94 -2.67
C TRP A 72 -3.03 8.09 -1.44
N ALA A 73 -2.72 8.77 -0.33
CA ALA A 73 -2.59 8.14 0.98
C ALA A 73 -3.20 9.06 2.02
N GLN A 74 -3.78 8.47 3.06
CA GLN A 74 -4.42 9.26 4.12
C GLN A 74 -4.34 8.51 5.43
N HIS A 75 -3.94 9.20 6.52
CA HIS A 75 -4.12 8.65 7.86
C HIS A 75 -5.43 9.20 8.42
N TRP A 76 -6.03 8.44 9.32
CA TRP A 76 -7.31 8.79 9.91
C TRP A 76 -7.24 10.16 10.56
N GLY A 77 -8.14 11.04 10.16
CA GLY A 77 -8.20 12.41 10.68
C GLY A 77 -7.34 13.41 9.95
N GLY A 78 -6.52 12.98 8.99
CA GLY A 78 -5.67 13.89 8.22
C GLY A 78 -6.17 14.12 6.82
N PRO A 79 -5.47 14.95 6.05
CA PRO A 79 -5.82 15.20 4.67
C PRO A 79 -5.34 14.06 3.77
N ILE A 80 -5.95 13.96 2.58
CA ILE A 80 -5.45 13.04 1.55
C ILE A 80 -4.25 13.67 0.90
N GLU A 81 -3.13 12.93 0.88
CA GLU A 81 -1.88 13.39 0.27
C GLU A 81 -1.64 12.66 -1.03
N GLU A 82 -1.16 13.39 -2.02
CA GLU A 82 -0.78 12.79 -3.30
C GLU A 82 0.62 12.20 -3.19
N ILE A 83 0.79 10.99 -3.72
CA ILE A 83 2.09 10.30 -3.71
C ILE A 83 2.48 9.93 -5.13
N ARG A 84 3.76 10.12 -5.47
CA ARG A 84 4.30 9.97 -6.82
C ARG A 84 5.55 9.11 -6.82
N PRO A 85 5.97 8.61 -7.99
CA PRO A 85 7.17 7.77 -8.06
C PRO A 85 8.37 8.43 -7.39
N GLY A 86 9.04 7.67 -6.55
CA GLY A 86 10.16 8.15 -5.76
C GLY A 86 9.78 8.60 -4.36
N ASP A 87 8.49 8.85 -4.11
CA ASP A 87 8.07 9.21 -2.75
C ASP A 87 8.12 8.00 -1.84
N VAL A 88 8.52 8.25 -0.60
CA VAL A 88 8.56 7.23 0.45
C VAL A 88 7.59 7.66 1.54
N VAL A 89 6.64 6.77 1.86
CA VAL A 89 5.60 7.05 2.85
C VAL A 89 5.83 6.15 4.05
N TRP A 90 5.77 6.72 5.25
CA TRP A 90 5.87 5.95 6.49
C TRP A 90 4.58 6.08 7.28
N PHE A 91 3.98 4.94 7.62
CA PHE A 91 2.85 4.87 8.54
C PHE A 91 3.36 4.29 9.85
N ALA A 92 3.14 5.00 10.94
CA ALA A 92 3.61 4.58 12.25
C ALA A 92 2.86 3.33 12.75
N PRO A 93 3.46 2.57 13.67
CA PRO A 93 2.75 1.42 14.26
C PRO A 93 1.38 1.83 14.80
N GLY A 94 0.36 1.07 14.42
CA GLY A 94 -1.01 1.31 14.88
C GLY A 94 -1.73 2.47 14.22
N GLU A 95 -1.10 3.16 13.30
CA GLU A 95 -1.73 4.30 12.63
C GLU A 95 -2.74 3.81 11.60
N LYS A 96 -4.00 4.20 11.76
CA LYS A 96 -5.07 3.82 10.85
C LYS A 96 -4.93 4.63 9.56
N HIS A 97 -4.87 3.95 8.43
CA HIS A 97 -4.59 4.60 7.15
C HIS A 97 -5.11 3.79 5.98
N TRP A 98 -5.09 4.41 4.80
CA TRP A 98 -5.35 3.74 3.53
C TRP A 98 -4.47 4.36 2.44
N HIS A 99 -4.29 3.63 1.36
CA HIS A 99 -3.60 4.12 0.17
C HIS A 99 -4.19 3.46 -1.07
N GLY A 100 -3.98 4.11 -2.21
CA GLY A 100 -4.50 3.61 -3.47
C GLY A 100 -4.18 4.54 -4.63
N ALA A 101 -4.78 4.24 -5.77
CA ALA A 101 -4.61 5.04 -6.98
C ALA A 101 -5.47 6.30 -6.91
N THR A 102 -5.14 7.28 -7.75
CA THR A 102 -6.08 8.39 -7.97
C THR A 102 -7.25 7.87 -8.78
N SER A 103 -8.27 8.68 -8.93
CA SER A 103 -9.46 8.26 -9.67
C SER A 103 -9.21 8.09 -11.18
N THR A 104 -8.12 8.64 -11.67
CA THR A 104 -7.84 8.64 -13.11
C THR A 104 -6.54 7.95 -13.51
N THR A 105 -5.65 7.68 -12.57
CA THR A 105 -4.32 7.15 -12.88
C THR A 105 -3.99 5.98 -11.97
N ALA A 106 -3.54 4.88 -12.55
CA ALA A 106 -3.07 3.73 -11.77
C ALA A 106 -1.83 4.09 -10.96
N MET A 107 -1.58 3.35 -9.90
CA MET A 107 -0.42 3.57 -9.05
C MET A 107 0.17 2.23 -8.61
N THR A 108 1.50 2.15 -8.59
CA THR A 108 2.20 0.98 -8.07
C THR A 108 3.16 1.42 -6.99
N HIS A 109 3.18 0.67 -5.89
CA HIS A 109 4.17 0.90 -4.84
C HIS A 109 4.70 -0.42 -4.32
N ILE A 110 5.87 -0.36 -3.70
CA ILE A 110 6.38 -1.48 -2.92
C ILE A 110 5.96 -1.22 -1.48
N ALA A 111 5.33 -2.21 -0.86
CA ALA A 111 4.91 -2.14 0.54
C ALA A 111 5.84 -3.03 1.35
N ILE A 112 6.41 -2.48 2.43
CA ILE A 112 7.37 -3.18 3.28
C ILE A 112 6.91 -3.07 4.72
N GLN A 113 6.78 -4.20 5.40
CA GLN A 113 6.38 -4.23 6.79
C GLN A 113 6.99 -5.44 7.48
N GLU A 114 6.95 -5.45 8.81
CA GLU A 114 7.48 -6.54 9.60
C GLU A 114 6.37 -7.22 10.37
N LYS A 115 6.56 -8.52 10.61
CA LYS A 115 5.64 -9.29 11.44
C LYS A 115 5.88 -9.03 12.92
N LYS A 116 4.79 -8.98 13.69
CA LYS A 116 4.84 -9.02 15.14
C LYS A 116 3.88 -10.11 15.58
N ASP A 117 4.41 -11.13 16.27
CA ASP A 117 3.63 -12.28 16.71
C ASP A 117 2.85 -12.91 15.56
N GLY A 118 3.51 -13.01 14.41
CA GLY A 118 2.94 -13.65 13.23
C GLY A 118 1.97 -12.80 12.42
N LYS A 119 1.75 -11.55 12.83
CA LYS A 119 0.76 -10.68 12.18
C LYS A 119 1.46 -9.46 11.60
N VAL A 120 1.07 -9.05 10.38
CA VAL A 120 1.62 -7.86 9.74
C VAL A 120 0.59 -6.74 9.59
N VAL A 121 -0.70 -7.05 9.65
CA VAL A 121 -1.76 -6.09 9.33
C VAL A 121 -3.03 -6.44 10.08
N ASP A 122 -3.79 -5.39 10.45
CA ASP A 122 -5.16 -5.51 10.93
C ASP A 122 -6.06 -4.75 9.96
N TRP A 123 -6.90 -5.49 9.25
CA TRP A 123 -7.82 -4.90 8.28
C TRP A 123 -9.07 -4.39 8.99
N LEU A 124 -9.50 -3.19 8.62
CA LEU A 124 -10.66 -2.53 9.21
C LEU A 124 -11.72 -2.31 8.12
N GLU A 125 -12.55 -1.29 8.27
CA GLU A 125 -13.62 -1.06 7.32
C GLU A 125 -13.09 -0.53 5.98
N HIS A 126 -13.86 -0.75 4.93
CA HIS A 126 -13.53 -0.19 3.62
C HIS A 126 -13.58 1.33 3.63
N VAL A 127 -12.78 1.92 2.78
CA VAL A 127 -12.84 3.37 2.51
C VAL A 127 -14.05 3.59 1.61
N SER A 128 -15.03 4.35 2.08
CA SER A 128 -16.22 4.63 1.29
C SER A 128 -15.87 5.54 0.10
N ASP A 129 -16.74 5.54 -0.91
CA ASP A 129 -16.54 6.43 -2.05
C ASP A 129 -16.48 7.88 -1.60
N GLU A 130 -17.30 8.25 -0.60
CA GLU A 130 -17.29 9.60 -0.07
C GLU A 130 -15.96 9.93 0.58
N GLN A 131 -15.43 9.02 1.41
CA GLN A 131 -14.13 9.21 2.03
C GLN A 131 -13.03 9.29 0.98
N TYR A 132 -13.11 8.44 -0.03
CA TYR A 132 -12.09 8.39 -1.09
C TYR A 132 -12.09 9.70 -1.87
N ARG A 133 -13.25 10.27 -2.16
CA ARG A 133 -13.32 11.57 -2.83
C ARG A 133 -12.82 12.68 -1.92
N GLY A 134 -13.13 12.59 -0.62
CA GLY A 134 -12.48 13.36 0.43
C GLY A 134 -12.32 14.85 0.20
N GLU A 135 -13.29 15.51 -0.40
CA GLU A 135 -13.12 16.91 -0.76
C GLU A 135 -12.77 17.80 0.44
N GLN A 136 -13.31 17.47 1.62
CA GLN A 136 -13.07 18.23 2.83
C GLN A 136 -11.72 17.93 3.47
N HIS A 137 -11.06 16.86 3.03
CA HIS A 137 -9.84 16.36 3.66
C HIS A 137 -8.68 16.25 2.69
N ARG A 138 -8.77 16.86 1.52
CA ARG A 138 -7.63 16.84 0.60
C ARG A 138 -6.58 17.82 1.09
N GLY A 139 -5.32 17.43 0.88
CA GLY A 139 -4.22 18.31 1.12
C GLY A 139 -4.19 19.45 0.13
N GLU A 140 -3.14 20.26 0.19
CA GLU A 140 -2.97 21.38 -0.72
C GLU A 140 -3.18 20.92 -2.16
N PRO A 141 -3.91 21.69 -2.97
CA PRO A 141 -4.08 21.34 -4.37
C PRO A 141 -2.72 21.20 -5.04
N ARG A 142 -2.53 20.08 -5.71
CA ARG A 142 -1.32 19.84 -6.45
C ARG A 142 -1.68 19.59 -7.90
N ARG A 143 -0.69 19.78 -8.76
CA ARG A 143 -0.90 19.43 -10.14
C ARG A 143 -1.27 17.95 -10.21
N ALA A 144 -2.30 17.66 -10.94
CA ALA A 144 -2.73 16.28 -11.10
C ALA A 144 -1.59 15.47 -11.71
N CYS A 145 -1.56 14.20 -11.37
CA CYS A 145 -0.63 13.27 -11.99
C CYS A 145 -1.07 13.00 -13.41
N GLU A 146 -0.19 13.25 -14.34
CA GLU A 146 -0.51 13.11 -15.76
C GLU A 146 0.39 12.16 -16.46
#